data_84e84cb62a6b9a3705d1a90affecbb77
#
_entry.id   84e84cb62a6b9a3705d1a90affecbb77
#
_cell.length_a   1.000
_cell.length_b   1.000
_cell.length_c   1.000
_cell.angle_alpha   90.00
_cell.angle_beta   90.00
_cell.angle_gamma   90.00
#
_symmetry.space_group_name_H-M   'P 1'
#
loop_
_entity.id
_entity.type
_entity.pdbx_description
1 polymer ?
#
loop_
_entity_poly.entity_id
_entity_poly.type
_entity_poly.pdbx_seq_one_letter_code
_entity_poly.pdbx_strand_id
1 'polypeptide(L)'
;SNAGGDFNTYLSAYIEYEVGVDNQLYYAETRESEPTSSSTFNNTWNGLYSTLKSARIIINQCSEGGIDHGNYVTKGMAEVLAAYNCALIADMFGDAPCSQAALIDENGSPVYLTPKMDKQEEIYTQAMQYLDDAIADLQQEDLIDPSSQDLLYQGDAEKWLKFAYALKARYTMHLLQRSTNKDADMEKVLEYVSKSFKNTEEQAAFSVYD
;
A
#
# COMPACT_ATOMS: atom_id res chain seq x y z
N SER A 1 -7.08 -6.36 4.59
CA SER A 1 -7.00 -6.48 6.05
C SER A 1 -5.65 -6.91 6.61
N ASN A 2 -4.54 -6.86 5.85
CA ASN A 2 -3.23 -7.23 6.36
C ASN A 2 -2.73 -6.30 7.47
N ALA A 3 -3.16 -5.04 7.48
CA ALA A 3 -2.78 -4.08 8.53
C ALA A 3 -3.40 -4.36 9.90
N GLY A 4 -4.47 -5.15 9.98
CA GLY A 4 -5.14 -5.52 11.23
C GLY A 4 -5.15 -7.03 11.53
N GLY A 5 -4.43 -7.82 10.72
CA GLY A 5 -4.40 -9.28 10.83
C GLY A 5 -3.21 -9.81 11.64
N ASP A 6 -2.93 -11.09 11.44
CA ASP A 6 -1.89 -11.86 12.15
C ASP A 6 -0.55 -11.11 12.26
N PHE A 7 -0.16 -10.41 11.18
CA PHE A 7 1.10 -9.71 11.14
C PHE A 7 1.22 -8.58 12.17
N ASN A 8 0.16 -7.77 12.34
CA ASN A 8 0.16 -6.71 13.35
C ASN A 8 0.30 -7.28 14.76
N THR A 9 -0.36 -8.40 15.04
CA THR A 9 -0.30 -9.09 16.32
C THR A 9 1.13 -9.57 16.65
N TYR A 10 1.81 -10.15 15.66
CA TYR A 10 3.20 -10.61 15.87
C TYR A 10 4.20 -9.46 15.98
N LEU A 11 4.02 -8.39 15.16
CA LEU A 11 4.88 -7.22 15.26
C LEU A 11 4.79 -6.55 16.63
N SER A 12 3.60 -6.50 17.24
CA SER A 12 3.42 -5.96 18.58
C SER A 12 4.27 -6.69 19.63
N ALA A 13 4.39 -8.03 19.51
CA ALA A 13 5.26 -8.82 20.37
C ALA A 13 6.76 -8.60 20.02
N TYR A 14 7.11 -8.56 18.73
CA TYR A 14 8.52 -8.36 18.31
C TYR A 14 9.10 -7.01 18.75
N ILE A 15 8.30 -5.96 18.79
CA ILE A 15 8.72 -4.61 19.23
C ILE A 15 8.48 -4.38 20.72
N GLU A 16 8.09 -5.43 21.47
CA GLU A 16 7.86 -5.40 22.92
C GLU A 16 6.73 -4.42 23.32
N TYR A 17 5.80 -4.14 22.41
CA TYR A 17 4.62 -3.32 22.68
C TYR A 17 3.53 -4.11 23.42
N GLU A 18 3.44 -5.41 23.15
CA GLU A 18 2.59 -6.37 23.82
C GLU A 18 3.42 -7.55 24.34
N VAL A 19 3.04 -8.10 25.49
CA VAL A 19 3.70 -9.26 26.10
C VAL A 19 3.00 -10.53 25.66
N GLY A 20 3.74 -11.42 25.01
CA GLY A 20 3.27 -12.76 24.67
C GLY A 20 3.34 -13.70 25.85
N VAL A 21 2.20 -13.97 26.50
CA VAL A 21 2.15 -14.82 27.70
C VAL A 21 1.87 -16.28 27.42
N ASP A 22 1.40 -16.64 26.22
CA ASP A 22 1.07 -18.02 25.85
C ASP A 22 1.13 -18.25 24.34
N ASN A 23 1.36 -19.51 23.94
CA ASN A 23 1.32 -20.03 22.58
C ASN A 23 2.13 -19.19 21.57
N GLN A 24 1.55 -18.81 20.44
CA GLN A 24 2.23 -18.17 19.32
C GLN A 24 2.86 -16.82 19.69
N LEU A 25 2.19 -16.01 20.51
CA LEU A 25 2.70 -14.72 20.95
C LEU A 25 3.87 -14.88 21.93
N TYR A 26 3.85 -15.89 22.80
CA TYR A 26 4.98 -16.23 23.66
C TYR A 26 6.20 -16.62 22.85
N TYR A 27 6.02 -17.47 21.81
CA TYR A 27 7.14 -17.86 20.96
C TYR A 27 7.66 -16.69 20.09
N ALA A 28 6.78 -15.78 19.68
CA ALA A 28 7.19 -14.57 18.98
C ALA A 28 8.03 -13.65 19.88
N GLU A 29 7.62 -13.46 21.12
CA GLU A 29 8.34 -12.63 22.11
C GLU A 29 9.70 -13.23 22.48
N THR A 30 9.72 -14.53 22.79
CA THR A 30 10.98 -15.23 23.14
C THR A 30 11.86 -15.52 21.93
N ARG A 31 11.32 -15.38 20.71
CA ARG A 31 12.02 -15.68 19.45
C ARG A 31 12.54 -17.12 19.37
N GLU A 32 11.89 -18.03 20.08
CA GLU A 32 12.28 -19.45 20.13
C GLU A 32 11.85 -20.25 18.91
N SER A 33 10.84 -19.80 18.17
CA SER A 33 10.42 -20.43 16.93
C SER A 33 10.13 -19.38 15.86
N GLU A 34 11.09 -19.15 14.99
CA GLU A 34 10.86 -18.39 13.78
C GLU A 34 9.96 -19.22 12.84
N PRO A 35 8.80 -18.69 12.41
CA PRO A 35 7.95 -19.40 11.46
C PRO A 35 8.64 -19.45 10.10
N THR A 36 9.16 -20.61 9.74
CA THR A 36 9.99 -20.78 8.54
C THR A 36 9.18 -20.81 7.24
N SER A 37 7.95 -21.27 7.24
CA SER A 37 7.17 -21.41 6.00
C SER A 37 5.67 -21.44 6.20
N SER A 38 5.18 -21.39 7.41
CA SER A 38 3.77 -21.53 7.68
C SER A 38 3.21 -20.38 8.49
N SER A 39 2.09 -19.93 8.08
CA SER A 39 1.09 -19.10 8.72
C SER A 39 1.39 -17.59 8.75
N THR A 40 2.24 -17.09 9.62
CA THR A 40 2.26 -15.65 9.94
C THR A 40 2.76 -14.75 8.82
N PHE A 41 4.00 -14.96 8.41
CA PHE A 41 4.62 -14.15 7.34
C PHE A 41 4.10 -14.55 5.96
N ASN A 42 3.79 -15.85 5.77
CA ASN A 42 3.29 -16.35 4.50
C ASN A 42 1.89 -15.80 4.17
N ASN A 43 0.99 -15.72 5.15
CA ASN A 43 -0.33 -15.14 4.95
C ASN A 43 -0.24 -13.65 4.58
N THR A 44 0.62 -12.91 5.25
CA THR A 44 0.86 -11.50 4.94
C THR A 44 1.48 -11.32 3.56
N TRP A 45 2.50 -12.11 3.23
CA TRP A 45 3.13 -12.11 1.90
C TRP A 45 2.10 -12.35 0.80
N ASN A 46 1.35 -13.44 0.89
CA ASN A 46 0.34 -13.79 -0.10
C ASN A 46 -0.77 -12.74 -0.19
N GLY A 47 -1.20 -12.20 0.95
CA GLY A 47 -2.22 -11.17 1.01
C GLY A 47 -1.79 -9.87 0.33
N LEU A 48 -0.55 -9.42 0.56
CA LEU A 48 0.00 -8.21 -0.07
C LEU A 48 0.06 -8.35 -1.59
N TYR A 49 0.58 -9.47 -2.09
CA TYR A 49 0.65 -9.70 -3.55
C TYR A 49 -0.73 -9.92 -4.18
N SER A 50 -1.66 -10.54 -3.49
CA SER A 50 -3.04 -10.67 -3.96
C SER A 50 -3.72 -9.31 -4.09
N THR A 51 -3.53 -8.43 -3.11
CA THR A 51 -4.07 -7.07 -3.14
C THR A 51 -3.39 -6.22 -4.23
N LEU A 52 -2.06 -6.32 -4.35
CA LEU A 52 -1.31 -5.62 -5.40
C LEU A 52 -1.76 -6.07 -6.80
N LYS A 53 -2.01 -7.39 -6.99
CA LYS A 53 -2.57 -7.93 -8.24
C LYS A 53 -3.92 -7.29 -8.56
N SER A 54 -4.83 -7.24 -7.59
CA SER A 54 -6.16 -6.66 -7.79
C SER A 54 -6.08 -5.17 -8.15
N ALA A 55 -5.24 -4.41 -7.44
CA ALA A 55 -5.03 -2.99 -7.75
C ALA A 55 -4.47 -2.80 -9.18
N ARG A 56 -3.48 -3.59 -9.59
CA ARG A 56 -2.90 -3.52 -10.94
C ARG A 56 -3.88 -3.90 -12.05
N ILE A 57 -4.80 -4.81 -11.79
CA ILE A 57 -5.87 -5.15 -12.74
C ILE A 57 -6.75 -3.91 -12.96
N ILE A 58 -7.20 -3.24 -11.88
CA ILE A 58 -8.04 -2.05 -11.98
C ILE A 58 -7.28 -0.92 -12.71
N ILE A 59 -6.03 -0.67 -12.33
CA ILE A 59 -5.19 0.33 -13.00
C ILE A 59 -5.12 0.07 -14.51
N ASN A 60 -4.87 -1.19 -14.90
CA ASN A 60 -4.78 -1.57 -16.31
C ASN A 60 -6.12 -1.39 -17.04
N GLN A 61 -7.23 -1.80 -16.42
CA GLN A 61 -8.57 -1.66 -17.01
C GLN A 61 -8.98 -0.21 -17.19
N CYS A 62 -8.63 0.68 -16.26
CA CYS A 62 -8.93 2.12 -16.33
C CYS A 62 -7.91 2.92 -17.16
N SER A 63 -6.78 2.32 -17.55
CA SER A 63 -5.77 2.96 -18.39
C SER A 63 -6.18 3.02 -19.87
N GLU A 64 -5.45 3.79 -20.69
CA GLU A 64 -5.70 3.90 -22.12
C GLU A 64 -5.71 2.51 -22.80
N GLY A 65 -6.76 2.24 -23.55
CA GLY A 65 -7.01 0.95 -24.19
C GLY A 65 -7.69 -0.10 -23.28
N GLY A 66 -7.86 0.19 -22.00
CA GLY A 66 -8.61 -0.66 -21.09
C GLY A 66 -10.12 -0.52 -21.24
N ILE A 67 -10.86 -1.53 -20.78
CA ILE A 67 -12.33 -1.63 -20.88
C ILE A 67 -13.05 -0.54 -20.08
N ASP A 68 -12.45 -0.07 -18.98
CA ASP A 68 -12.99 0.94 -18.07
C ASP A 68 -12.25 2.29 -18.21
N HIS A 69 -11.57 2.53 -19.34
CA HIS A 69 -10.87 3.77 -19.59
C HIS A 69 -11.79 5.00 -19.42
N GLY A 70 -11.29 6.00 -18.72
CA GLY A 70 -12.05 7.21 -18.39
C GLY A 70 -12.58 7.23 -16.95
N ASN A 71 -12.40 6.15 -16.17
CA ASN A 71 -12.69 6.12 -14.74
C ASN A 71 -11.40 6.45 -13.97
N TYR A 72 -11.03 7.73 -13.96
CA TYR A 72 -9.76 8.20 -13.40
C TYR A 72 -9.73 8.17 -11.88
N VAL A 73 -10.84 8.51 -11.22
CA VAL A 73 -10.93 8.44 -9.74
C VAL A 73 -10.76 6.99 -9.28
N THR A 74 -11.44 6.04 -9.93
CA THR A 74 -11.31 4.60 -9.66
C THR A 74 -9.87 4.13 -9.86
N LYS A 75 -9.20 4.60 -10.93
CA LYS A 75 -7.79 4.32 -11.19
C LYS A 75 -6.91 4.87 -10.07
N GLY A 76 -7.08 6.14 -9.70
CA GLY A 76 -6.31 6.79 -8.65
C GLY A 76 -6.47 6.11 -7.28
N MET A 77 -7.68 5.65 -6.93
CA MET A 77 -7.90 4.84 -5.72
C MET A 77 -7.07 3.54 -5.76
N ALA A 78 -7.06 2.85 -6.89
CA ALA A 78 -6.29 1.63 -7.06
C ALA A 78 -4.77 1.89 -7.00
N GLU A 79 -4.30 3.02 -7.52
CA GLU A 79 -2.91 3.45 -7.45
C GLU A 79 -2.47 3.76 -6.02
N VAL A 80 -3.30 4.44 -5.22
CA VAL A 80 -3.05 4.65 -3.78
C VAL A 80 -2.90 3.31 -3.06
N LEU A 81 -3.77 2.34 -3.34
CA LEU A 81 -3.70 1.01 -2.73
C LEU A 81 -2.48 0.21 -3.22
N ALA A 82 -2.11 0.33 -4.50
CA ALA A 82 -0.89 -0.28 -5.03
C ALA A 82 0.37 0.29 -4.35
N ALA A 83 0.44 1.62 -4.19
CA ALA A 83 1.51 2.30 -3.47
C ALA A 83 1.64 1.82 -2.03
N TYR A 84 0.50 1.73 -1.32
CA TYR A 84 0.46 1.25 0.06
C TYR A 84 0.98 -0.18 0.17
N ASN A 85 0.58 -1.09 -0.74
CA ASN A 85 1.07 -2.47 -0.75
C ASN A 85 2.55 -2.57 -1.08
N CYS A 86 3.05 -1.82 -2.08
CA CYS A 86 4.47 -1.77 -2.41
C CYS A 86 5.31 -1.31 -1.22
N ALA A 87 4.90 -0.24 -0.54
CA ALA A 87 5.61 0.26 0.62
C ALA A 87 5.60 -0.74 1.79
N LEU A 88 4.48 -1.43 2.05
CA LEU A 88 4.44 -2.49 3.05
C LEU A 88 5.37 -3.66 2.69
N ILE A 89 5.42 -4.06 1.42
CA ILE A 89 6.37 -5.09 0.96
C ILE A 89 7.81 -4.65 1.25
N ALA A 90 8.16 -3.41 0.91
CA ALA A 90 9.49 -2.85 1.15
C ALA A 90 9.83 -2.74 2.64
N ASP A 91 8.88 -2.30 3.49
CA ASP A 91 9.09 -2.16 4.93
C ASP A 91 9.30 -3.51 5.61
N MET A 92 8.50 -4.50 5.22
CA MET A 92 8.44 -5.78 5.90
C MET A 92 9.49 -6.78 5.42
N PHE A 93 9.82 -6.76 4.13
CA PHE A 93 10.65 -7.79 3.50
C PHE A 93 11.95 -7.24 2.89
N GLY A 94 12.11 -5.92 2.83
CA GLY A 94 13.28 -5.31 2.20
C GLY A 94 13.29 -5.47 0.68
N ASP A 95 14.33 -6.09 0.13
CA ASP A 95 14.40 -6.46 -1.28
C ASP A 95 13.35 -7.55 -1.56
N ALA A 96 12.49 -7.33 -2.55
CA ALA A 96 11.38 -8.24 -2.88
C ALA A 96 10.94 -8.08 -4.34
N PRO A 97 10.27 -9.08 -4.95
CA PRO A 97 9.68 -8.90 -6.26
C PRO A 97 8.57 -7.84 -6.21
N CYS A 98 8.68 -6.78 -7.00
CA CYS A 98 7.62 -5.76 -7.08
C CYS A 98 7.35 -5.35 -8.53
N SER A 99 8.34 -4.83 -9.25
CA SER A 99 8.12 -4.27 -10.58
C SER A 99 7.51 -5.25 -11.59
N GLN A 100 7.86 -6.52 -11.50
CA GLN A 100 7.35 -7.59 -12.37
C GLN A 100 6.33 -8.50 -11.68
N ALA A 101 6.17 -8.39 -10.37
CA ALA A 101 5.25 -9.25 -9.63
C ALA A 101 3.79 -8.83 -9.84
N ALA A 102 2.87 -9.77 -9.67
CA ALA A 102 1.43 -9.53 -9.70
C ALA A 102 0.91 -8.84 -10.99
N LEU A 103 1.65 -8.93 -12.09
CA LEU A 103 1.20 -8.53 -13.43
C LEU A 103 0.53 -9.71 -14.13
N ILE A 104 -0.61 -9.44 -14.75
CA ILE A 104 -1.35 -10.40 -15.55
C ILE A 104 -1.52 -9.92 -16.98
N ASP A 105 -1.60 -10.85 -17.91
CA ASP A 105 -1.94 -10.60 -19.31
C ASP A 105 -3.46 -10.49 -19.51
N GLU A 106 -3.90 -10.29 -20.74
CA GLU A 106 -5.30 -10.23 -21.15
C GLU A 106 -6.11 -11.49 -20.85
N ASN A 107 -5.43 -12.63 -20.69
CA ASN A 107 -6.04 -13.93 -20.37
C ASN A 107 -6.07 -14.22 -18.86
N GLY A 108 -5.58 -13.27 -18.02
CA GLY A 108 -5.48 -13.42 -16.58
C GLY A 108 -4.29 -14.27 -16.11
N SER A 109 -3.37 -14.63 -17.02
CA SER A 109 -2.17 -15.39 -16.70
C SER A 109 -1.04 -14.47 -16.22
N PRO A 110 -0.15 -14.94 -15.32
CA PRO A 110 1.01 -14.15 -14.91
C PRO A 110 1.92 -13.81 -16.09
N VAL A 111 2.27 -12.53 -16.26
CA VAL A 111 3.24 -12.09 -17.28
C VAL A 111 4.64 -12.63 -16.98
N TYR A 112 5.00 -12.68 -15.70
CA TYR A 112 6.28 -13.21 -15.24
C TYR A 112 6.06 -14.35 -14.25
N LEU A 113 6.50 -15.56 -14.59
CA LEU A 113 6.46 -16.70 -13.68
C LEU A 113 7.54 -16.64 -12.60
N THR A 114 8.66 -15.99 -12.91
CA THR A 114 9.80 -15.77 -12.02
C THR A 114 10.15 -14.28 -12.03
N PRO A 115 9.39 -13.44 -11.33
CA PRO A 115 9.66 -12.01 -11.28
C PRO A 115 11.01 -11.74 -10.62
N LYS A 116 11.72 -10.71 -11.09
CA LYS A 116 13.01 -10.30 -10.51
C LYS A 116 12.84 -9.78 -9.08
N MET A 117 13.90 -9.90 -8.30
CA MET A 117 14.03 -9.19 -7.03
C MET A 117 14.37 -7.72 -7.32
N ASP A 118 13.54 -6.82 -6.82
CA ASP A 118 13.81 -5.39 -6.83
C ASP A 118 14.45 -4.98 -5.50
N LYS A 119 15.31 -3.96 -5.53
CA LYS A 119 15.85 -3.38 -4.31
C LYS A 119 14.77 -2.64 -3.54
N GLN A 120 14.87 -2.61 -2.22
CA GLN A 120 13.92 -1.88 -1.36
C GLN A 120 13.70 -0.44 -1.84
N GLU A 121 14.78 0.26 -2.23
CA GLU A 121 14.70 1.63 -2.74
C GLU A 121 13.98 1.75 -4.09
N GLU A 122 14.08 0.73 -4.95
CA GLU A 122 13.35 0.66 -6.23
C GLU A 122 11.85 0.47 -5.98
N ILE A 123 11.49 -0.35 -4.98
CA ILE A 123 10.09 -0.57 -4.58
C ILE A 123 9.48 0.71 -4.02
N TYR A 124 10.22 1.45 -3.19
CA TYR A 124 9.78 2.76 -2.71
C TYR A 124 9.63 3.78 -3.85
N THR A 125 10.55 3.78 -4.82
CA THR A 125 10.44 4.63 -6.01
C THR A 125 9.16 4.32 -6.77
N GLN A 126 8.82 3.05 -6.93
CA GLN A 126 7.57 2.64 -7.58
C GLN A 126 6.33 3.04 -6.75
N ALA A 127 6.37 2.90 -5.43
CA ALA A 127 5.29 3.35 -4.55
C ALA A 127 5.05 4.86 -4.67
N MET A 128 6.12 5.66 -4.69
CA MET A 128 6.02 7.11 -4.87
C MET A 128 5.48 7.48 -6.25
N GLN A 129 5.85 6.75 -7.30
CA GLN A 129 5.31 6.96 -8.64
C GLN A 129 3.81 6.69 -8.70
N TYR A 130 3.33 5.58 -8.12
CA TYR A 130 1.90 5.33 -8.00
C TYR A 130 1.14 6.45 -7.28
N LEU A 131 1.73 7.05 -6.25
CA LEU A 131 1.11 8.19 -5.57
C LEU A 131 1.09 9.46 -6.43
N ASP A 132 2.11 9.68 -7.27
CA ASP A 132 2.12 10.80 -8.20
C ASP A 132 1.05 10.63 -9.29
N ASP A 133 0.92 9.43 -9.85
CA ASP A 133 -0.11 9.07 -10.82
C ASP A 133 -1.50 9.21 -10.19
N ALA A 134 -1.71 8.67 -8.99
CA ALA A 134 -2.95 8.79 -8.24
C ALA A 134 -3.37 10.25 -7.99
N ILE A 135 -2.41 11.11 -7.63
CA ILE A 135 -2.69 12.55 -7.42
C ILE A 135 -3.16 13.21 -8.71
N ALA A 136 -2.64 12.80 -9.86
CA ALA A 136 -3.08 13.33 -11.15
C ALA A 136 -4.48 12.82 -11.53
N ASP A 137 -4.73 11.52 -11.32
CA ASP A 137 -5.99 10.88 -11.69
C ASP A 137 -7.14 11.28 -10.76
N LEU A 138 -6.93 11.38 -9.46
CA LEU A 138 -7.95 11.79 -8.48
C LEU A 138 -8.44 13.24 -8.63
N GLN A 139 -7.79 14.04 -9.47
CA GLN A 139 -8.24 15.39 -9.82
C GLN A 139 -9.13 15.42 -11.06
N GLN A 140 -9.44 14.27 -11.64
CA GLN A 140 -10.31 14.11 -12.80
C GLN A 140 -11.67 13.55 -12.37
N GLU A 141 -12.53 13.26 -13.33
CA GLU A 141 -13.86 12.70 -13.10
C GLU A 141 -13.92 11.26 -13.61
N ASP A 142 -14.80 10.46 -13.03
CA ASP A 142 -15.13 9.11 -13.50
C ASP A 142 -16.35 9.16 -14.44
N LEU A 143 -16.40 8.24 -15.38
CA LEU A 143 -17.59 7.98 -16.19
C LEU A 143 -18.68 7.23 -15.40
N ILE A 144 -18.27 6.47 -14.38
CA ILE A 144 -19.14 5.66 -13.53
C ILE A 144 -18.89 6.05 -12.08
N ASP A 145 -19.95 6.37 -11.34
CA ASP A 145 -19.87 6.72 -9.93
C ASP A 145 -19.34 5.54 -9.09
N PRO A 146 -18.15 5.66 -8.44
CA PRO A 146 -17.55 4.59 -7.65
C PRO A 146 -18.11 4.49 -6.22
N SER A 147 -19.03 5.36 -5.80
CA SER A 147 -19.44 5.53 -4.41
C SER A 147 -19.97 4.26 -3.75
N SER A 148 -20.70 3.43 -4.50
CA SER A 148 -21.27 2.17 -3.98
C SER A 148 -20.24 1.04 -3.79
N GLN A 149 -19.06 1.17 -4.36
CA GLN A 149 -18.00 0.15 -4.32
C GLN A 149 -16.84 0.55 -3.40
N ASP A 150 -16.68 1.83 -3.12
CA ASP A 150 -15.65 2.34 -2.22
C ASP A 150 -16.13 2.29 -0.76
N LEU A 151 -15.63 1.30 -0.03
CA LEU A 151 -15.94 1.09 1.39
C LEU A 151 -15.20 2.04 2.32
N LEU A 152 -14.24 2.82 1.82
CA LEU A 152 -13.41 3.70 2.65
C LEU A 152 -13.95 5.12 2.69
N TYR A 153 -14.17 5.71 1.53
CA TYR A 153 -14.59 7.11 1.39
C TYR A 153 -15.81 7.32 0.50
N GLN A 154 -16.46 6.22 0.08
CA GLN A 154 -17.68 6.27 -0.75
C GLN A 154 -17.49 7.09 -2.04
N GLY A 155 -16.35 6.94 -2.68
CA GLY A 155 -16.00 7.62 -3.94
C GLY A 155 -15.54 9.06 -3.78
N ASP A 156 -15.33 9.55 -2.55
CA ASP A 156 -14.85 10.92 -2.28
C ASP A 156 -13.38 11.08 -2.73
N ALA A 157 -13.19 11.56 -3.94
CA ALA A 157 -11.87 11.76 -4.55
C ALA A 157 -10.99 12.73 -3.74
N GLU A 158 -11.58 13.73 -3.06
CA GLU A 158 -10.82 14.68 -2.24
C GLU A 158 -10.19 13.99 -1.03
N LYS A 159 -10.92 13.08 -0.39
CA LYS A 159 -10.37 12.30 0.74
C LYS A 159 -9.29 11.32 0.29
N TRP A 160 -9.47 10.68 -0.86
CA TRP A 160 -8.44 9.84 -1.46
C TRP A 160 -7.18 10.64 -1.83
N LEU A 161 -7.35 11.85 -2.37
CA LEU A 161 -6.24 12.76 -2.66
C LEU A 161 -5.47 13.13 -1.39
N LYS A 162 -6.17 13.46 -0.30
CA LYS A 162 -5.56 13.73 1.01
C LYS A 162 -4.82 12.51 1.54
N PHE A 163 -5.37 11.31 1.34
CA PHE A 163 -4.71 10.07 1.72
C PHE A 163 -3.43 9.82 0.92
N ALA A 164 -3.44 10.06 -0.40
CA ALA A 164 -2.24 9.97 -1.22
C ALA A 164 -1.12 10.90 -0.72
N TYR A 165 -1.44 12.16 -0.39
CA TYR A 165 -0.48 13.09 0.20
C TYR A 165 0.01 12.66 1.59
N ALA A 166 -0.86 12.09 2.42
CA ALA A 166 -0.46 11.54 3.71
C ALA A 166 0.57 10.40 3.57
N LEU A 167 0.35 9.51 2.60
CA LEU A 167 1.28 8.42 2.29
C LEU A 167 2.60 8.96 1.72
N LYS A 168 2.58 9.97 0.84
CA LYS A 168 3.80 10.62 0.36
C LYS A 168 4.63 11.21 1.50
N ALA A 169 4.00 11.91 2.44
CA ALA A 169 4.68 12.43 3.62
C ALA A 169 5.30 11.31 4.45
N ARG A 170 4.54 10.25 4.74
CA ARG A 170 4.99 9.09 5.50
C ARG A 170 6.21 8.41 4.84
N TYR A 171 6.14 8.11 3.55
CA TYR A 171 7.21 7.37 2.87
C TYR A 171 8.46 8.22 2.67
N THR A 172 8.32 9.53 2.48
CA THR A 172 9.47 10.43 2.52
C THR A 172 10.16 10.41 3.89
N MET A 173 9.39 10.37 4.99
CA MET A 173 9.93 10.22 6.34
C MET A 173 10.62 8.86 6.57
N HIS A 174 10.07 7.75 6.05
CA HIS A 174 10.72 6.43 6.15
C HIS A 174 12.12 6.43 5.52
N LEU A 175 12.29 7.17 4.42
CA LEU A 175 13.55 7.25 3.69
C LEU A 175 14.52 8.33 4.21
N LEU A 176 14.09 9.17 5.17
CA LEU A 176 14.85 10.35 5.60
C LEU A 176 16.27 10.02 6.09
N GLN A 177 16.47 8.86 6.73
CA GLN A 177 17.82 8.46 7.19
C GLN A 177 18.80 8.15 6.05
N ARG A 178 18.28 7.80 4.87
CA ARG A 178 19.05 7.52 3.66
C ARG A 178 19.17 8.74 2.74
N SER A 179 18.49 9.84 3.07
CA SER A 179 18.49 11.07 2.27
C SER A 179 19.86 11.71 2.21
N THR A 180 20.26 12.15 1.04
CA THR A 180 21.45 12.96 0.79
C THR A 180 21.19 14.45 1.08
N ASN A 181 19.93 14.87 1.14
CA ASN A 181 19.52 16.25 1.47
C ASN A 181 18.26 16.22 2.35
N LYS A 182 18.49 16.01 3.65
CA LYS A 182 17.40 15.87 4.63
C LYS A 182 16.53 17.13 4.74
N ASP A 183 17.10 18.31 4.61
CA ASP A 183 16.35 19.57 4.72
C ASP A 183 15.35 19.70 3.56
N ALA A 184 15.78 19.43 2.34
CA ALA A 184 14.89 19.45 1.17
C ALA A 184 13.79 18.37 1.27
N ASP A 185 14.08 17.21 1.80
CA ASP A 185 13.07 16.16 1.97
C ASP A 185 12.10 16.50 3.12
N MET A 186 12.56 17.16 4.16
CA MET A 186 11.68 17.71 5.22
C MET A 186 10.75 18.81 4.69
N GLU A 187 11.24 19.69 3.80
CA GLU A 187 10.39 20.69 3.12
C GLU A 187 9.28 20.01 2.31
N LYS A 188 9.60 18.94 1.57
CA LYS A 188 8.59 18.14 0.85
C LYS A 188 7.59 17.50 1.81
N VAL A 189 8.05 16.95 2.95
CA VAL A 189 7.15 16.38 3.96
C VAL A 189 6.16 17.44 4.44
N LEU A 190 6.63 18.65 4.78
CA LEU A 190 5.75 19.74 5.21
C LEU A 190 4.76 20.16 4.11
N GLU A 191 5.21 20.20 2.85
CA GLU A 191 4.32 20.46 1.71
C GLU A 191 3.23 19.37 1.62
N TYR A 192 3.59 18.08 1.65
CA TYR A 192 2.63 16.98 1.56
C TYR A 192 1.65 16.98 2.74
N VAL A 193 2.15 17.18 3.96
CA VAL A 193 1.28 17.32 5.16
C VAL A 193 0.31 18.50 5.00
N SER A 194 0.74 19.60 4.38
CA SER A 194 -0.15 20.75 4.14
C SER A 194 -1.33 20.43 3.23
N LYS A 195 -1.21 19.41 2.37
CA LYS A 195 -2.23 18.93 1.42
C LYS A 195 -2.98 17.68 1.92
N SER A 196 -2.57 17.12 3.04
CA SER A 196 -3.09 15.90 3.64
C SER A 196 -4.28 16.19 4.58
N PHE A 197 -4.63 15.24 5.43
CA PHE A 197 -5.72 15.28 6.41
C PHE A 197 -5.61 16.50 7.33
N LYS A 198 -6.76 17.13 7.65
CA LYS A 198 -6.85 18.29 8.55
C LYS A 198 -7.54 17.96 9.86
N ASN A 199 -8.33 16.91 9.88
CA ASN A 199 -9.09 16.48 11.05
C ASN A 199 -9.34 14.95 11.01
N THR A 200 -9.91 14.42 12.08
CA THR A 200 -10.17 12.98 12.23
C THR A 200 -11.29 12.45 11.34
N GLU A 201 -12.15 13.32 10.79
CA GLU A 201 -13.24 12.91 9.90
C GLU A 201 -12.74 12.56 8.49
N GLU A 202 -11.53 12.98 8.16
CA GLU A 202 -10.87 12.70 6.88
C GLU A 202 -9.99 11.44 6.91
N GLN A 203 -9.83 10.82 8.09
CA GLN A 203 -8.96 9.66 8.24
C GLN A 203 -9.44 8.44 7.44
N ALA A 204 -8.51 7.60 7.02
CA ALA A 204 -8.80 6.31 6.42
C ALA A 204 -9.27 5.32 7.51
N ALA A 205 -10.57 5.25 7.76
CA ALA A 205 -11.16 4.37 8.75
C ALA A 205 -12.12 3.37 8.08
N PHE A 206 -11.95 2.08 8.38
CA PHE A 206 -12.89 1.05 7.96
C PHE A 206 -13.97 0.91 9.04
N SER A 207 -15.18 1.35 8.73
CA SER A 207 -16.36 1.29 9.63
C SER A 207 -17.32 0.14 9.29
N VAL A 208 -16.91 -0.78 8.42
CA VAL A 208 -17.80 -1.82 7.85
C VAL A 208 -17.99 -3.02 8.78
N TYR A 209 -17.44 -3.01 9.98
CA TYR A 209 -17.49 -4.12 10.93
C TYR A 209 -18.38 -3.85 12.15
N ASP A 210 -19.23 -2.82 12.10
CA ASP A 210 -20.24 -2.53 13.12
C ASP A 210 -21.53 -3.33 12.93
#